data_2b7bb63585bf9835477f9944bda4d052
#
_entry.id   2b7bb63585bf9835477f9944bda4d052
#
_cell.length_a   1.000
_cell.length_b   1.000
_cell.length_c   1.000
_cell.angle_alpha   90.00
_cell.angle_beta   90.00
_cell.angle_gamma   90.00
#
_symmetry.space_group_name_H-M   'P 1'
#
loop_
_entity.id
_entity.type
_entity.pdbx_description
1 polymer ?
#
loop_
_entity_poly.entity_id
_entity_poly.type
_entity_poly.pdbx_seq_one_letter_code
_entity_poly.pdbx_strand_id
1 'polypeptide(L)'
;MIEPCRKNGCPAGRGSRDRSIKAVIRQDEFCGLAELYGFRDPIHKISVGYLLLDRYWGRGIASEALGLMIDYLYQETDIEIITASTMVENRASANVLRKNGFQMVVHGAEEDWGYEAPAIADKWIR
;
A
#
# COMPACT_ATOMS: atom_id res chain seq x y z
N MET A 1 -3.39 1.48 -13.78
CA MET A 1 -2.72 0.19 -14.00
C MET A 1 -1.51 0.05 -13.08
N ILE A 2 -1.28 -1.14 -12.59
CA ILE A 2 -0.16 -1.43 -11.72
C ILE A 2 0.70 -2.49 -12.40
N GLU A 3 2.01 -2.22 -12.50
CA GLU A 3 2.94 -3.17 -13.11
C GLU A 3 3.91 -3.68 -12.06
N PRO A 4 4.31 -4.94 -12.14
CA PRO A 4 5.32 -5.45 -11.23
C PRO A 4 6.65 -4.77 -11.49
N CYS A 5 7.41 -4.59 -10.46
CA CYS A 5 8.74 -4.05 -10.56
C CYS A 5 9.60 -4.98 -11.42
N ARG A 6 10.45 -4.40 -12.26
CA ARG A 6 11.34 -5.19 -13.09
C ARG A 6 12.38 -5.84 -12.21
N LYS A 7 12.78 -7.04 -12.63
CA LYS A 7 13.70 -7.79 -11.90
C LYS A 7 14.94 -7.07 -11.42
N ASN A 8 15.56 -6.31 -12.21
CA ASN A 8 16.75 -5.62 -11.81
C ASN A 8 16.50 -4.42 -10.92
N GLY A 9 15.30 -3.92 -10.88
CA GLY A 9 14.97 -2.80 -10.04
C GLY A 9 14.22 -3.18 -8.79
N CYS A 10 13.96 -4.45 -8.58
CA CYS A 10 13.20 -4.90 -7.45
C CYS A 10 14.10 -5.41 -6.34
N PRO A 11 13.79 -5.08 -5.10
CA PRO A 11 14.46 -5.69 -3.97
C PRO A 11 13.88 -7.07 -3.75
N ALA A 12 13.93 -7.87 -4.75
CA ALA A 12 13.40 -9.19 -4.64
C ALA A 12 14.37 -10.05 -3.92
N GLY A 13 14.08 -10.96 -3.31
CA GLY A 13 14.95 -11.86 -2.75
C GLY A 13 15.02 -11.79 -1.28
N ARG A 14 16.03 -12.30 -0.75
CA ARG A 14 16.12 -12.66 0.58
C ARG A 14 16.02 -11.61 1.52
N GLY A 15 16.85 -10.68 1.46
CA GLY A 15 16.92 -9.63 2.44
C GLY A 15 15.68 -8.77 2.47
N SER A 16 15.01 -8.65 1.35
CA SER A 16 13.82 -7.81 1.22
C SER A 16 12.64 -8.58 0.74
N ARG A 17 12.62 -9.84 1.06
CA ARG A 17 11.58 -10.70 0.56
C ARG A 17 10.19 -10.28 0.94
N ASP A 18 10.06 -9.49 1.97
CA ASP A 18 8.76 -9.04 2.41
C ASP A 18 8.29 -7.78 1.72
N ARG A 19 9.09 -7.26 0.81
CA ARG A 19 8.75 -6.01 0.15
C ARG A 19 8.76 -6.18 -1.36
N SER A 20 7.70 -5.72 -1.98
CA SER A 20 7.58 -5.69 -3.43
C SER A 20 7.09 -4.31 -3.83
N ILE A 21 7.75 -3.69 -4.81
CA ILE A 21 7.42 -2.35 -5.26
C ILE A 21 6.92 -2.44 -6.70
N LYS A 22 5.81 -1.78 -6.97
CA LYS A 22 5.20 -1.77 -8.29
C LYS A 22 4.97 -0.35 -8.73
N ALA A 23 5.12 -0.10 -10.02
CA ALA A 23 4.85 1.21 -10.57
C ALA A 23 3.35 1.39 -10.80
N VAL A 24 2.85 2.57 -10.52
CA VAL A 24 1.48 2.94 -10.86
C VAL A 24 1.54 3.72 -12.16
N ILE A 25 0.98 3.14 -13.21
CA ILE A 25 1.00 3.71 -14.55
C ILE A 25 -0.43 3.96 -14.99
N ARG A 26 -0.69 5.14 -15.53
CA ARG A 26 -2.00 5.46 -16.08
C ARG A 26 -1.81 6.21 -17.39
N GLN A 27 -2.42 5.69 -18.46
CA GLN A 27 -2.32 6.30 -19.79
C GLN A 27 -0.86 6.51 -20.19
N ASP A 28 -0.04 5.48 -19.94
CA ASP A 28 1.39 5.47 -20.24
C ASP A 28 2.23 6.47 -19.45
N GLU A 29 1.66 7.05 -18.40
CA GLU A 29 2.39 7.98 -17.55
C GLU A 29 2.66 7.37 -16.18
N PHE A 30 3.88 7.56 -15.71
CA PHE A 30 4.25 7.12 -14.37
C PHE A 30 3.62 8.06 -13.33
N CYS A 31 2.80 7.51 -12.46
CA CYS A 31 2.08 8.30 -11.45
C CYS A 31 2.63 8.13 -10.06
N GLY A 32 3.30 7.03 -9.77
CA GLY A 32 3.82 6.79 -8.44
C GLY A 32 4.15 5.32 -8.21
N LEU A 33 4.22 4.94 -6.96
CA LEU A 33 4.61 3.59 -6.56
C LEU A 33 3.56 2.98 -5.64
N ALA A 34 3.40 1.68 -5.76
CA ALA A 34 2.61 0.89 -4.83
C ALA A 34 3.52 -0.14 -4.19
N GLU A 35 3.27 -0.47 -2.95
CA GLU A 35 4.17 -1.29 -2.16
C GLU A 35 3.39 -2.39 -1.46
N LEU A 36 3.96 -3.59 -1.46
CA LEU A 36 3.45 -4.73 -0.69
C LEU A 36 4.56 -5.13 0.27
N TYR A 37 4.25 -5.26 1.53
CA TYR A 37 5.28 -5.55 2.53
C TYR A 37 4.68 -6.22 3.76
N GLY A 38 5.53 -6.72 4.63
CA GLY A 38 5.10 -7.28 5.89
C GLY A 38 4.30 -8.56 5.76
N PHE A 39 4.63 -9.40 4.80
CA PHE A 39 3.94 -10.66 4.62
C PHE A 39 4.07 -11.55 5.84
N ARG A 40 2.95 -12.11 6.29
CA ARG A 40 2.90 -13.03 7.43
C ARG A 40 2.25 -14.33 6.99
N ASP A 41 3.08 -15.32 6.75
CA ASP A 41 2.64 -16.57 6.20
C ASP A 41 1.57 -17.30 7.04
N PRO A 42 1.75 -17.45 8.36
CA PRO A 42 0.76 -18.21 9.12
C PRO A 42 -0.67 -17.69 9.03
N ILE A 43 -0.84 -16.39 8.80
CA ILE A 43 -2.17 -15.81 8.76
C ILE A 43 -2.49 -15.19 7.40
N HIS A 44 -1.64 -15.42 6.41
CA HIS A 44 -1.85 -14.95 5.04
C HIS A 44 -2.15 -13.45 4.99
N LYS A 45 -1.34 -12.67 5.69
CA LYS A 45 -1.54 -11.23 5.83
C LYS A 45 -0.43 -10.48 5.10
N ILE A 46 -0.78 -9.36 4.48
CA ILE A 46 0.19 -8.46 3.87
C ILE A 46 -0.23 -7.02 4.12
N SER A 47 0.73 -6.11 4.11
CA SER A 47 0.46 -4.69 4.20
C SER A 47 0.65 -4.03 2.85
N VAL A 48 -0.14 -3.00 2.59
CA VAL A 48 -0.06 -2.25 1.33
C VAL A 48 0.24 -0.80 1.63
N GLY A 49 0.94 -0.16 0.71
CA GLY A 49 1.18 1.27 0.76
C GLY A 49 1.26 1.81 -0.65
N TYR A 50 1.18 3.13 -0.78
CA TYR A 50 1.33 3.76 -2.08
C TYR A 50 1.82 5.18 -1.91
N LEU A 51 2.42 5.70 -2.96
CA LEU A 51 2.90 7.07 -3.01
C LEU A 51 2.69 7.58 -4.41
N LEU A 52 1.92 8.64 -4.56
CA LEU A 52 1.70 9.27 -5.85
C LEU A 52 2.43 10.60 -5.94
N LEU A 53 2.90 10.92 -7.13
CA LEU A 53 3.40 12.26 -7.41
C LEU A 53 2.25 13.24 -7.20
N ASP A 54 2.54 14.41 -6.64
CA ASP A 54 1.51 15.35 -6.22
C ASP A 54 0.62 15.84 -7.36
N ARG A 55 1.14 15.91 -8.58
CA ARG A 55 0.32 16.34 -9.72
C ARG A 55 -0.78 15.37 -10.07
N TYR A 56 -0.74 14.16 -9.50
CA TYR A 56 -1.78 13.15 -9.74
C TYR A 56 -2.76 13.03 -8.59
N TRP A 57 -2.61 13.83 -7.54
CA TRP A 57 -3.53 13.80 -6.40
C TRP A 57 -4.91 14.31 -6.80
N GLY A 58 -5.93 13.82 -6.12
CA GLY A 58 -7.29 14.29 -6.31
C GLY A 58 -7.96 13.83 -7.59
N ARG A 59 -7.40 12.83 -8.26
CA ARG A 59 -7.94 12.33 -9.53
C ARG A 59 -8.48 10.91 -9.43
N GLY A 60 -8.55 10.34 -8.25
CA GLY A 60 -9.03 8.99 -8.07
C GLY A 60 -8.02 7.91 -8.42
N ILE A 61 -6.79 8.27 -8.76
CA ILE A 61 -5.77 7.31 -9.19
C ILE A 61 -5.37 6.40 -8.04
N ALA A 62 -5.20 6.94 -6.85
CA ALA A 62 -4.82 6.14 -5.69
C ALA A 62 -5.89 5.10 -5.38
N SER A 63 -7.15 5.49 -5.44
CA SER A 63 -8.26 4.57 -5.16
C SER A 63 -8.31 3.46 -6.20
N GLU A 64 -8.13 3.81 -7.45
CA GLU A 64 -8.12 2.83 -8.53
C GLU A 64 -6.93 1.87 -8.39
N ALA A 65 -5.75 2.40 -8.11
CA ALA A 65 -4.56 1.58 -7.95
C ALA A 65 -4.71 0.62 -6.76
N LEU A 66 -5.24 1.12 -5.65
CA LEU A 66 -5.45 0.28 -4.48
C LEU A 66 -6.46 -0.82 -4.78
N GLY A 67 -7.53 -0.50 -5.50
CA GLY A 67 -8.52 -1.50 -5.90
C GLY A 67 -7.88 -2.62 -6.74
N LEU A 68 -7.00 -2.25 -7.66
CA LEU A 68 -6.29 -3.23 -8.48
C LEU A 68 -5.35 -4.11 -7.65
N MET A 69 -4.67 -3.51 -6.68
CA MET A 69 -3.81 -4.27 -5.78
C MET A 69 -4.61 -5.29 -4.96
N ILE A 70 -5.75 -4.87 -4.45
CA ILE A 70 -6.61 -5.74 -3.67
C ILE A 70 -7.09 -6.91 -4.52
N ASP A 71 -7.57 -6.62 -5.73
CA ASP A 71 -8.03 -7.66 -6.64
C ASP A 71 -6.93 -8.65 -6.95
N TYR A 72 -5.74 -8.15 -7.24
CA TYR A 72 -4.58 -9.00 -7.52
C TYR A 72 -4.29 -9.91 -6.32
N LEU A 73 -4.25 -9.34 -5.12
CA LEU A 73 -3.92 -10.11 -3.93
C LEU A 73 -4.91 -11.22 -3.66
N TYR A 74 -6.21 -10.95 -3.81
CA TYR A 74 -7.21 -11.96 -3.54
C TYR A 74 -7.34 -12.99 -4.64
N GLN A 75 -7.07 -12.61 -5.89
CA GLN A 75 -7.27 -13.52 -7.03
C GLN A 75 -6.04 -14.31 -7.39
N GLU A 76 -4.85 -13.69 -7.26
CA GLU A 76 -3.62 -14.31 -7.73
C GLU A 76 -2.72 -14.81 -6.60
N THR A 77 -3.10 -14.60 -5.37
CA THR A 77 -2.33 -15.06 -4.22
C THR A 77 -3.28 -15.64 -3.19
N ASP A 78 -2.73 -16.21 -2.13
CA ASP A 78 -3.55 -16.73 -1.04
C ASP A 78 -3.66 -15.76 0.14
N ILE A 79 -3.42 -14.48 -0.11
CA ILE A 79 -3.60 -13.45 0.91
C ILE A 79 -5.07 -13.38 1.31
N GLU A 80 -5.31 -13.30 2.62
CA GLU A 80 -6.66 -13.19 3.18
C GLU A 80 -6.86 -11.90 3.95
N ILE A 81 -5.79 -11.33 4.50
CA ILE A 81 -5.86 -10.13 5.33
C ILE A 81 -4.94 -9.07 4.72
N ILE A 82 -5.49 -7.90 4.47
CA ILE A 82 -4.72 -6.78 3.94
C ILE A 82 -4.77 -5.66 4.96
N THR A 83 -3.62 -5.12 5.32
CA THR A 83 -3.53 -4.02 6.28
C THR A 83 -2.86 -2.81 5.66
N ALA A 84 -3.08 -1.66 6.26
CA ALA A 84 -2.45 -0.42 5.82
C ALA A 84 -2.30 0.51 7.01
N SER A 85 -1.42 1.49 6.86
CA SER A 85 -1.21 2.52 7.88
C SER A 85 -1.25 3.87 7.21
N THR A 86 -1.89 4.85 7.86
CA THR A 86 -1.90 6.23 7.39
C THR A 86 -1.56 7.15 8.55
N MET A 87 -0.88 8.24 8.27
CA MET A 87 -0.71 9.26 9.30
C MET A 87 -2.09 9.82 9.67
N VAL A 88 -2.27 10.15 10.95
CA VAL A 88 -3.59 10.58 11.43
C VAL A 88 -4.11 11.82 10.70
N GLU A 89 -3.22 12.70 10.25
CA GLU A 89 -3.61 13.89 9.53
C GLU A 89 -3.85 13.67 8.03
N ASN A 90 -3.54 12.49 7.52
CA ASN A 90 -3.68 12.23 6.09
C ASN A 90 -5.09 11.74 5.75
N ARG A 91 -6.01 12.69 5.66
CA ARG A 91 -7.41 12.38 5.39
C ARG A 91 -7.66 11.81 4.01
N ALA A 92 -6.85 12.25 3.04
CA ALA A 92 -7.00 11.76 1.67
C ALA A 92 -6.74 10.26 1.60
N SER A 93 -5.67 9.78 2.24
CA SER A 93 -5.38 8.35 2.28
C SER A 93 -6.44 7.58 3.05
N ALA A 94 -6.92 8.14 4.16
CA ALA A 94 -7.98 7.49 4.92
C ALA A 94 -9.24 7.30 4.06
N ASN A 95 -9.60 8.31 3.27
CA ASN A 95 -10.76 8.20 2.39
C ASN A 95 -10.56 7.16 1.30
N VAL A 96 -9.35 7.07 0.74
CA VAL A 96 -9.04 6.06 -0.26
C VAL A 96 -9.19 4.65 0.33
N LEU A 97 -8.72 4.46 1.55
CA LEU A 97 -8.84 3.17 2.22
C LEU A 97 -10.31 2.83 2.49
N ARG A 98 -11.09 3.79 2.99
CA ARG A 98 -12.51 3.54 3.25
C ARG A 98 -13.26 3.17 1.98
N LYS A 99 -12.98 3.86 0.89
CA LYS A 99 -13.63 3.56 -0.39
C LYS A 99 -13.32 2.14 -0.87
N ASN A 100 -12.20 1.61 -0.46
CA ASN A 100 -11.80 0.27 -0.86
C ASN A 100 -12.09 -0.78 0.19
N GLY A 101 -12.94 -0.46 1.16
CA GLY A 101 -13.45 -1.45 2.11
C GLY A 101 -12.59 -1.67 3.34
N PHE A 102 -11.61 -0.82 3.58
CA PHE A 102 -10.80 -0.93 4.80
C PHE A 102 -11.53 -0.30 5.98
N GLN A 103 -11.29 -0.84 7.15
CA GLN A 103 -11.82 -0.31 8.40
C GLN A 103 -10.67 0.04 9.32
N MET A 104 -10.80 1.16 10.03
CA MET A 104 -9.80 1.58 11.00
C MET A 104 -9.93 0.72 12.26
N VAL A 105 -8.84 0.11 12.68
CA VAL A 105 -8.85 -0.75 13.86
C VAL A 105 -8.04 -0.18 15.02
N VAL A 106 -7.09 0.72 14.73
CA VAL A 106 -6.33 1.42 15.78
C VAL A 106 -6.15 2.86 15.34
N HIS A 107 -6.42 3.79 16.24
CA HIS A 107 -6.25 5.21 15.98
C HIS A 107 -5.07 5.74 16.78
N GLY A 108 -4.15 6.42 16.10
CA GLY A 108 -3.09 7.16 16.78
C GLY A 108 -2.00 6.31 17.41
N ALA A 109 -1.60 5.25 16.78
CA ALA A 109 -0.51 4.41 17.28
C ALA A 109 0.84 4.97 16.83
N GLU A 110 1.85 4.83 17.67
CA GLU A 110 3.20 5.18 17.28
C GLU A 110 3.78 4.10 16.39
N GLU A 111 4.46 4.51 15.33
CA GLU A 111 5.02 3.58 14.38
C GLU A 111 6.35 4.11 13.86
N ASP A 112 7.34 3.26 13.77
CA ASP A 112 8.66 3.65 13.27
C ASP A 112 8.66 3.60 11.75
N TRP A 113 8.68 4.77 11.13
CA TRP A 113 8.72 4.89 9.67
C TRP A 113 10.09 5.31 9.16
N GLY A 114 11.10 5.28 10.05
CA GLY A 114 12.45 5.66 9.66
C GLY A 114 12.76 7.13 9.83
N TYR A 115 11.85 7.89 10.43
CA TYR A 115 12.09 9.30 10.73
C TYR A 115 12.74 9.44 12.12
N GLU A 116 13.18 10.64 12.45
CA GLU A 116 13.77 10.89 13.76
C GLU A 116 12.84 10.56 14.91
N ALA A 117 11.58 10.88 14.74
CA ALA A 117 10.55 10.57 15.73
C ALA A 117 9.56 9.58 15.14
N PRO A 118 8.90 8.76 15.97
CA PRO A 118 7.87 7.85 15.48
C PRO A 118 6.73 8.63 14.81
N ALA A 119 6.17 8.07 13.77
CA ALA A 119 4.96 8.62 13.16
C ALA A 119 3.76 8.21 14.01
N ILE A 120 2.74 9.07 14.04
CA ILE A 120 1.47 8.72 14.68
C ILE A 120 0.53 8.31 13.57
N ALA A 121 0.11 7.08 13.61
CA ALA A 121 -0.60 6.48 12.49
C ALA A 121 -1.88 5.78 12.90
N ASP A 122 -2.82 5.75 11.98
CA ASP A 122 -4.01 4.94 12.09
C ASP A 122 -3.76 3.62 11.39
N LYS A 123 -4.29 2.55 11.94
CA LYS A 123 -4.13 1.20 11.38
C LYS A 123 -5.43 0.74 10.78
N TRP A 124 -5.35 0.17 9.60
CA TRP A 124 -6.50 -0.24 8.82
C TRP A 124 -6.41 -1.70 8.45
N ILE A 125 -7.56 -2.35 8.31
CA ILE A 125 -7.65 -3.74 7.91
C ILE A 125 -8.81 -3.94 6.94
N ARG A 126 -8.61 -4.89 6.03
CA ARG A 126 -9.65 -5.29 5.10
C ARG A 126 -9.87 -6.79 5.15
#